data_87f6e7bd61ec4de899d88398517d89c0
#
_entry.id   87f6e7bd61ec4de899d88398517d89c0
#
_cell.length_a   1.000
_cell.length_b   1.000
_cell.length_c   1.000
_cell.angle_alpha   90.00
_cell.angle_beta   90.00
_cell.angle_gamma   90.00
#
_symmetry.space_group_name_H-M   'P 1'
#
loop_
_entity.id
_entity.type
_entity.pdbx_description
1 polymer ?
#
loop_
_entity_poly.entity_id
_entity_poly.type
_entity_poly.pdbx_seq_one_letter_code
_entity_poly.pdbx_strand_id
1 'polypeptide(L)'
;MSERISLDEMAPLIRETLENDGSVTFVSVGSSMMPMLRNRRDTVTLVKPHGALKAGDIPFYQRDNGQYVLHRIVYVNGDTYVMRGDNHWYNEYNIRQDQIIGVLDSFERNGKKYSVDDRNYKLYVRFLPIIRYIRKYYYGFKSLVYNFLKFLTKR
;
A
#
# COMPACT_ATOMS: atom_id res chain seq x y z
N MET A 1 -14.59 -24.36 -8.44
CA MET A 1 -14.82 -23.27 -7.46
C MET A 1 -13.48 -23.00 -6.78
N SER A 2 -12.86 -21.85 -7.02
CA SER A 2 -11.61 -21.48 -6.32
C SER A 2 -12.00 -21.05 -4.90
N GLU A 3 -11.64 -21.83 -3.89
CA GLU A 3 -11.75 -21.42 -2.49
C GLU A 3 -10.93 -20.15 -2.30
N ARG A 4 -11.56 -19.10 -1.81
CA ARG A 4 -10.88 -17.88 -1.42
C ARG A 4 -10.33 -18.09 -0.02
N ILE A 5 -9.08 -18.53 0.07
CA ILE A 5 -8.36 -18.60 1.34
C ILE A 5 -8.30 -17.17 1.91
N SER A 6 -8.69 -17.01 3.16
CA SER A 6 -8.66 -15.71 3.83
C SER A 6 -7.20 -15.31 4.13
N LEU A 7 -6.93 -14.00 4.25
CA LEU A 7 -5.59 -13.54 4.65
C LEU A 7 -5.23 -14.02 6.06
N ASP A 8 -6.23 -14.23 6.93
CA ASP A 8 -6.02 -14.77 8.28
C ASP A 8 -5.47 -16.19 8.25
N GLU A 9 -5.95 -17.02 7.33
CA GLU A 9 -5.47 -18.39 7.14
C GLU A 9 -4.09 -18.43 6.47
N MET A 10 -3.78 -17.46 5.62
CA MET A 10 -2.50 -17.37 4.90
C MET A 10 -1.39 -16.72 5.72
N ALA A 11 -1.71 -15.86 6.68
CA ALA A 11 -0.72 -15.06 7.39
C ALA A 11 0.35 -15.88 8.13
N PRO A 12 0.03 -17.00 8.81
CA PRO A 12 1.04 -17.84 9.42
C PRO A 12 2.04 -18.40 8.39
N LEU A 13 1.53 -18.89 7.26
CA LEU A 13 2.35 -19.43 6.17
C LEU A 13 3.22 -18.34 5.53
N ILE A 14 2.67 -17.14 5.37
CA ILE A 14 3.44 -15.99 4.89
C ILE A 14 4.60 -15.68 5.83
N ARG A 15 4.35 -15.63 7.15
CA ARG A 15 5.40 -15.39 8.16
C ARG A 15 6.49 -16.48 8.09
N GLU A 16 6.10 -17.74 8.13
CA GLU A 16 7.04 -18.86 8.06
C GLU A 16 7.89 -18.82 6.79
N THR A 17 7.28 -18.57 5.64
CA THR A 17 8.00 -18.46 4.36
C THR A 17 9.01 -17.32 4.37
N LEU A 18 8.62 -16.16 4.91
CA LEU A 18 9.51 -14.99 4.98
C LEU A 18 10.60 -15.16 6.04
N GLU A 19 10.34 -15.85 7.15
CA GLU A 19 11.35 -16.17 8.19
C GLU A 19 12.47 -17.05 7.65
N ASN A 20 12.17 -17.93 6.70
CA ASN A 20 13.13 -18.79 6.00
C ASN A 20 13.78 -18.10 4.78
N ASP A 21 13.84 -16.77 4.78
CA ASP A 21 14.42 -15.94 3.70
C ASP A 21 13.77 -16.16 2.32
N GLY A 22 12.55 -16.69 2.33
CA GLY A 22 11.73 -16.84 1.13
C GLY A 22 11.08 -15.53 0.70
N SER A 23 10.32 -15.61 -0.37
CA SER A 23 9.46 -14.51 -0.84
C SER A 23 8.05 -15.01 -1.04
N VAL A 24 7.08 -14.14 -0.85
CA VAL A 24 5.66 -14.44 -1.05
C VAL A 24 5.06 -13.49 -2.06
N THR A 25 4.38 -14.05 -3.06
CA THR A 25 3.74 -13.27 -4.13
C THR A 25 2.24 -13.51 -4.11
N PHE A 26 1.47 -12.42 -4.10
CA PHE A 26 0.01 -12.49 -4.17
C PHE A 26 -0.60 -11.27 -4.90
N VAL A 27 -1.86 -11.41 -5.31
CA VAL A 27 -2.59 -10.33 -5.97
C VAL A 27 -2.98 -9.25 -4.97
N SER A 28 -2.60 -8.01 -5.25
CA SER A 28 -2.97 -6.86 -4.42
C SER A 28 -4.48 -6.62 -4.46
N VAL A 29 -5.09 -6.52 -3.26
CA VAL A 29 -6.53 -6.24 -3.11
C VAL A 29 -6.70 -4.93 -2.34
N GLY A 30 -7.66 -4.12 -2.79
CA GLY A 30 -7.95 -2.81 -2.22
C GLY A 30 -7.45 -1.66 -3.08
N SER A 31 -7.86 -0.46 -2.73
CA SER A 31 -7.54 0.77 -3.48
C SER A 31 -6.61 1.73 -2.73
N SER A 32 -6.19 1.35 -1.51
CA SER A 32 -5.41 2.22 -0.63
C SER A 32 -4.05 2.62 -1.20
N MET A 33 -3.45 1.76 -2.04
CA MET A 33 -2.15 1.99 -2.66
C MET A 33 -2.23 2.49 -4.11
N MET A 34 -3.42 2.87 -4.58
CA MET A 34 -3.54 3.51 -5.89
C MET A 34 -2.89 4.91 -5.90
N PRO A 35 -2.29 5.35 -7.01
CA PRO A 35 -2.20 4.70 -8.33
C PRO A 35 -1.07 3.67 -8.46
N MET A 36 -0.23 3.52 -7.41
CA MET A 36 0.94 2.64 -7.47
C MET A 36 0.54 1.17 -7.67
N LEU A 37 -0.41 0.66 -6.88
CA LEU A 37 -0.94 -0.70 -7.03
C LEU A 37 -2.41 -0.66 -7.43
N ARG A 38 -2.77 -1.44 -8.45
CA ARG A 38 -4.14 -1.53 -8.96
C ARG A 38 -4.85 -2.72 -8.35
N ASN A 39 -6.01 -2.45 -7.77
CA ASN A 39 -6.85 -3.46 -7.14
C ASN A 39 -7.11 -4.66 -8.07
N ARG A 40 -6.78 -5.88 -7.59
CA ARG A 40 -7.01 -7.18 -8.27
C ARG A 40 -6.36 -7.30 -9.66
N ARG A 41 -5.33 -6.51 -9.95
CA ARG A 41 -4.64 -6.51 -11.24
C ARG A 41 -3.13 -6.62 -11.12
N ASP A 42 -2.57 -6.00 -10.09
CA ASP A 42 -1.13 -6.04 -9.86
C ASP A 42 -0.83 -7.11 -8.80
N THR A 43 0.24 -7.85 -8.99
CA THR A 43 0.78 -8.78 -7.98
C THR A 43 1.91 -8.11 -7.22
N VAL A 44 2.02 -8.40 -5.93
CA VAL A 44 3.07 -7.88 -5.05
C VAL A 44 3.93 -9.03 -4.56
N THR A 45 5.24 -8.80 -4.50
CA THR A 45 6.20 -9.74 -3.90
C THR A 45 6.72 -9.13 -2.62
N LEU A 46 6.53 -9.86 -1.51
CA LEU A 46 7.05 -9.50 -0.21
C LEU A 46 8.30 -10.31 0.12
N VAL A 47 9.21 -9.68 0.85
CA VAL A 47 10.40 -10.31 1.44
C VAL A 47 10.46 -9.99 2.92
N LYS A 48 11.29 -10.73 3.66
CA LYS A 48 11.63 -10.41 5.05
C LYS A 48 12.27 -9.03 5.14
N PRO A 49 11.90 -8.19 6.12
CA PRO A 49 12.62 -6.93 6.34
C PRO A 49 14.08 -7.18 6.72
N HIS A 50 15.00 -6.60 5.98
CA HIS A 50 16.43 -6.62 6.31
C HIS A 50 16.82 -5.31 7.00
N GLY A 51 16.99 -5.35 8.33
CA GLY A 51 17.31 -4.18 9.13
C GLY A 51 16.12 -3.25 9.42
N ALA A 52 16.43 -2.02 9.82
CA ALA A 52 15.43 -1.01 10.16
C ALA A 52 14.73 -0.49 8.90
N LEU A 53 13.41 -0.48 8.94
CA LEU A 53 12.61 0.11 7.87
C LEU A 53 12.67 1.64 7.92
N LYS A 54 12.52 2.28 6.78
CA LYS A 54 12.64 3.73 6.60
C LYS A 54 11.44 4.33 5.84
N ALA A 55 11.34 5.63 5.87
CA ALA A 55 10.36 6.35 5.08
C ALA A 55 10.48 6.00 3.58
N GLY A 56 9.35 5.68 2.96
CA GLY A 56 9.27 5.19 1.59
C GLY A 56 9.07 3.69 1.45
N ASP A 57 9.51 2.88 2.43
CA ASP A 57 9.27 1.44 2.43
C ASP A 57 7.77 1.14 2.57
N ILE A 58 7.35 -0.02 2.07
CA ILE A 58 5.95 -0.46 2.09
C ILE A 58 5.85 -1.78 2.83
N PRO A 59 5.71 -1.77 4.15
CA PRO A 59 5.48 -2.98 4.92
C PRO A 59 4.06 -3.53 4.72
N PHE A 60 3.98 -4.85 4.78
CA PHE A 60 2.77 -5.61 5.02
C PHE A 60 2.69 -5.91 6.50
N TYR A 61 1.64 -5.45 7.16
CA TYR A 61 1.50 -5.52 8.61
C TYR A 61 0.07 -5.83 9.04
N GLN A 62 -0.06 -6.30 10.28
CA GLN A 62 -1.35 -6.55 10.92
C GLN A 62 -1.66 -5.42 11.89
N ARG A 63 -2.84 -4.81 11.76
CA ARG A 63 -3.37 -3.84 12.73
C ARG A 63 -3.80 -4.52 14.02
N ASP A 64 -3.96 -3.77 15.10
CA ASP A 64 -4.47 -4.30 16.38
C ASP A 64 -5.89 -4.88 16.27
N ASN A 65 -6.66 -4.47 15.28
CA ASN A 65 -7.98 -5.04 14.98
C ASN A 65 -7.96 -6.30 14.11
N GLY A 66 -6.77 -6.87 13.86
CA GLY A 66 -6.57 -8.07 13.07
C GLY A 66 -6.45 -7.85 11.56
N GLN A 67 -6.78 -6.67 11.02
CA GLN A 67 -6.72 -6.42 9.58
C GLN A 67 -5.29 -6.40 9.04
N TYR A 68 -5.08 -7.08 7.92
CA TYR A 68 -3.82 -7.03 7.16
C TYR A 68 -3.81 -5.90 6.16
N VAL A 69 -2.72 -5.14 6.13
CA VAL A 69 -2.61 -3.91 5.35
C VAL A 69 -1.24 -3.81 4.72
N LEU A 70 -1.19 -3.28 3.50
CA LEU A 70 0.02 -2.89 2.80
C LEU A 70 -0.01 -1.38 2.62
N HIS A 71 0.76 -0.63 3.43
CA HIS A 71 0.84 0.82 3.37
C HIS A 71 2.29 1.30 3.42
N ARG A 72 2.51 2.54 3.02
CA ARG A 72 3.84 3.16 2.98
C ARG A 72 4.18 3.81 4.30
N ILE A 73 5.43 3.65 4.76
CA ILE A 73 6.00 4.44 5.85
C ILE A 73 6.14 5.89 5.38
N VAL A 74 5.48 6.80 6.09
CA VAL A 74 5.58 8.25 5.86
C VAL A 74 6.77 8.82 6.60
N TYR A 75 6.93 8.44 7.87
CA TYR A 75 8.11 8.71 8.69
C TYR A 75 8.21 7.69 9.85
N VAL A 76 9.40 7.62 10.44
CA VAL A 76 9.70 6.81 11.61
C VAL A 76 9.63 7.70 12.83
N ASN A 77 8.96 7.24 13.89
CA ASN A 77 8.80 7.96 15.14
C ASN A 77 9.32 7.11 16.31
N GLY A 78 10.59 7.27 16.65
CA GLY A 78 11.25 6.40 17.61
C GLY A 78 11.18 4.94 17.16
N ASP A 79 10.62 4.07 18.00
CA ASP A 79 10.46 2.63 17.74
C ASP A 79 9.16 2.28 16.98
N THR A 80 8.42 3.28 16.52
CA THR A 80 7.16 3.10 15.81
C THR A 80 7.18 3.74 14.43
N TYR A 81 6.26 3.33 13.60
CA TYR A 81 6.10 3.81 12.24
C TYR A 81 4.78 4.57 12.08
N VAL A 82 4.82 5.57 11.22
CA VAL A 82 3.60 6.24 10.74
C VAL A 82 3.37 5.82 9.31
N MET A 83 2.25 5.15 9.08
CA MET A 83 1.88 4.57 7.80
C MET A 83 0.82 5.40 7.09
N ARG A 84 0.81 5.32 5.76
CA ARG A 84 -0.28 5.86 4.96
C ARG A 84 -0.38 5.14 3.61
N GLY A 85 -1.59 4.80 3.19
CA GLY A 85 -1.86 4.37 1.83
C GLY A 85 -1.60 5.50 0.83
N ASP A 86 -1.07 5.18 -0.36
CA ASP A 86 -0.79 6.19 -1.39
C ASP A 86 -2.06 6.94 -1.85
N ASN A 87 -3.23 6.33 -1.65
CA ASN A 87 -4.54 6.91 -1.95
C ASN A 87 -5.26 7.51 -0.72
N HIS A 88 -4.68 7.45 0.46
CA HIS A 88 -5.30 7.94 1.68
C HIS A 88 -4.83 9.34 2.05
N TRP A 89 -5.70 10.08 2.74
CA TRP A 89 -5.45 11.43 3.25
C TRP A 89 -5.07 11.45 4.74
N TYR A 90 -5.30 10.33 5.44
CA TYR A 90 -5.01 10.17 6.87
C TYR A 90 -3.81 9.27 7.09
N ASN A 91 -3.14 9.47 8.21
CA ASN A 91 -2.05 8.63 8.69
C ASN A 91 -2.58 7.60 9.68
N GLU A 92 -1.87 6.47 9.75
CA GLU A 92 -1.97 5.48 10.83
C GLU A 92 -0.71 5.61 11.67
N TYR A 93 -0.90 5.87 12.96
CA TYR A 93 0.18 6.14 13.90
C TYR A 93 0.47 4.92 14.77
N ASN A 94 1.66 4.90 15.37
CA ASN A 94 2.07 3.92 16.38
C ASN A 94 2.07 2.47 15.88
N ILE A 95 2.36 2.25 14.61
CA ILE A 95 2.56 0.89 14.09
C ILE A 95 3.90 0.38 14.60
N ARG A 96 3.88 -0.73 15.32
CA ARG A 96 5.06 -1.33 15.94
C ARG A 96 5.77 -2.31 15.01
N GLN A 97 7.04 -2.58 15.31
CA GLN A 97 7.86 -3.52 14.54
C GLN A 97 7.28 -4.96 14.57
N ASP A 98 6.73 -5.40 15.70
CA ASP A 98 6.13 -6.73 15.86
C ASP A 98 4.88 -6.96 14.99
N GLN A 99 4.21 -5.90 14.57
CA GLN A 99 3.07 -5.96 13.65
C GLN A 99 3.49 -6.20 12.19
N ILE A 100 4.76 -5.94 11.85
CA ILE A 100 5.26 -6.06 10.48
C ILE A 100 5.56 -7.52 10.16
N ILE A 101 5.04 -7.97 9.02
CA ILE A 101 5.15 -9.34 8.53
C ILE A 101 6.22 -9.43 7.44
N GLY A 102 6.21 -8.47 6.53
CA GLY A 102 7.12 -8.43 5.40
C GLY A 102 7.18 -7.03 4.80
N VAL A 103 8.03 -6.83 3.82
CA VAL A 103 8.18 -5.56 3.10
C VAL A 103 8.10 -5.80 1.59
N LEU A 104 7.53 -4.87 0.86
CA LEU A 104 7.45 -4.93 -0.60
C LEU A 104 8.84 -4.84 -1.21
N ASP A 105 9.20 -5.85 -1.99
CA ASP A 105 10.40 -5.89 -2.84
C ASP A 105 10.08 -5.43 -4.27
N SER A 106 9.02 -5.96 -4.81
CA SER A 106 8.65 -5.71 -6.20
C SER A 106 7.15 -5.90 -6.41
N PHE A 107 6.66 -5.40 -7.53
CA PHE A 107 5.31 -5.67 -8.01
C PHE A 107 5.30 -5.89 -9.52
N GLU A 108 4.32 -6.65 -9.99
CA GLU A 108 4.13 -6.90 -11.41
C GLU A 108 2.83 -6.26 -11.89
N ARG A 109 2.91 -5.63 -13.06
CA ARG A 109 1.77 -5.00 -13.74
C ARG A 109 1.82 -5.32 -15.23
N ASN A 110 0.75 -5.95 -15.73
CA ASN A 110 0.63 -6.32 -17.16
C ASN A 110 1.86 -7.10 -17.68
N GLY A 111 2.36 -8.06 -16.89
CA GLY A 111 3.53 -8.88 -17.23
C GLY A 111 4.88 -8.16 -17.07
N LYS A 112 4.89 -6.90 -16.61
CA LYS A 112 6.14 -6.18 -16.38
C LYS A 112 6.41 -6.06 -14.88
N LYS A 113 7.60 -6.51 -14.45
CA LYS A 113 8.08 -6.40 -13.08
C LYS A 113 8.71 -5.04 -12.82
N TYR A 114 8.43 -4.48 -11.64
CA TYR A 114 8.96 -3.23 -11.10
C TYR A 114 9.52 -3.49 -9.71
N SER A 115 10.79 -3.15 -9.48
CA SER A 115 11.40 -3.23 -8.16
C SER A 115 11.28 -1.92 -7.40
N VAL A 116 11.26 -1.98 -6.07
CA VAL A 116 11.37 -0.80 -5.22
C VAL A 116 12.73 -0.09 -5.38
N ASP A 117 13.72 -0.79 -5.94
CA ASP A 117 15.04 -0.23 -6.23
C ASP A 117 15.13 0.48 -7.58
N ASP A 118 14.14 0.30 -8.43
CA ASP A 118 14.10 0.96 -9.74
C ASP A 118 14.12 2.49 -9.62
N ARG A 119 14.89 3.12 -10.51
CA ARG A 119 14.96 4.58 -10.58
C ARG A 119 13.59 5.24 -10.75
N ASN A 120 12.75 4.66 -11.59
CA ASN A 120 11.39 5.17 -11.84
C ASN A 120 10.51 5.05 -10.60
N TYR A 121 10.65 3.98 -9.82
CA TYR A 121 9.95 3.82 -8.54
C TYR A 121 10.41 4.88 -7.53
N LYS A 122 11.72 5.07 -7.39
CA LYS A 122 12.29 6.09 -6.49
C LYS A 122 11.85 7.51 -6.88
N LEU A 123 11.76 7.82 -8.17
CA LEU A 123 11.18 9.07 -8.66
C LEU A 123 9.69 9.20 -8.31
N TYR A 124 8.92 8.15 -8.52
CA TYR A 124 7.50 8.14 -8.11
C TYR A 124 7.33 8.47 -6.63
N VAL A 125 8.08 7.80 -5.74
CA VAL A 125 8.03 8.04 -4.29
C VAL A 125 8.39 9.49 -3.96
N ARG A 126 9.41 10.06 -4.60
CA ARG A 126 9.83 11.45 -4.41
C ARG A 126 8.74 12.46 -4.79
N PHE A 127 8.00 12.20 -5.88
CA PHE A 127 6.94 13.08 -6.35
C PHE A 127 5.56 12.76 -5.78
N LEU A 128 5.43 11.72 -4.99
CA LEU A 128 4.15 11.28 -4.42
C LEU A 128 3.41 12.38 -3.63
N PRO A 129 4.06 13.24 -2.83
CA PRO A 129 3.37 14.35 -2.16
C PRO A 129 2.72 15.31 -3.16
N ILE A 130 3.42 15.64 -4.25
CA ILE A 130 2.92 16.51 -5.32
C ILE A 130 1.75 15.84 -6.04
N ILE A 131 1.89 14.57 -6.39
CA ILE A 131 0.82 13.78 -7.05
C ILE A 131 -0.44 13.76 -6.18
N ARG A 132 -0.30 13.58 -4.86
CA ARG A 132 -1.43 13.62 -3.92
C ARG A 132 -2.09 15.00 -3.90
N TYR A 133 -1.30 16.05 -3.86
CA TYR A 133 -1.81 17.43 -3.88
C TYR A 133 -2.64 17.70 -5.14
N ILE A 134 -2.10 17.40 -6.33
CA ILE A 134 -2.80 17.56 -7.61
C ILE A 134 -4.09 16.75 -7.62
N ARG A 135 -4.07 15.50 -7.16
CA ARG A 135 -5.27 14.64 -7.10
C ARG A 135 -6.35 15.22 -6.19
N LYS A 136 -5.97 15.82 -5.05
CA LYS A 136 -6.91 16.46 -4.13
C LYS A 136 -7.73 17.54 -4.85
N TYR A 137 -7.04 18.42 -5.57
CA TYR A 137 -7.72 19.50 -6.32
C TYR A 137 -8.56 18.96 -7.48
N TYR A 138 -8.04 17.97 -8.20
CA TYR A 138 -8.80 17.34 -9.29
C TYR A 138 -10.12 16.71 -8.80
N TYR A 139 -10.08 15.92 -7.73
CA TYR A 139 -11.29 15.31 -7.17
C TYR A 139 -12.22 16.35 -6.52
N GLY A 140 -11.67 17.37 -5.88
CA GLY A 140 -12.45 18.49 -5.34
C GLY A 140 -13.21 19.23 -6.43
N PHE A 141 -12.53 19.57 -7.52
CA PHE A 141 -13.14 20.21 -8.69
C PHE A 141 -14.22 19.33 -9.33
N LYS A 142 -13.93 18.05 -9.55
CA LYS A 142 -14.91 17.09 -10.11
C LYS A 142 -16.15 16.97 -9.23
N SER A 143 -16.00 16.95 -7.92
CA SER A 143 -17.12 16.92 -6.97
C SER A 143 -17.96 18.20 -7.05
N LEU A 144 -17.31 19.36 -7.15
CA LEU A 144 -18.00 20.65 -7.31
C LEU A 144 -18.84 20.69 -8.57
N VAL A 145 -18.27 20.31 -9.71
CA VAL A 145 -18.97 20.24 -11.01
C VAL A 145 -20.14 19.25 -10.94
N TYR A 146 -19.93 18.07 -10.36
CA TYR A 146 -21.01 17.09 -10.21
C TYR A 146 -22.17 17.62 -9.37
N ASN A 147 -21.88 18.25 -8.23
CA ASN A 147 -22.90 18.82 -7.35
C ASN A 147 -23.64 19.98 -8.02
N PHE A 148 -22.96 20.80 -8.79
CA PHE A 148 -23.55 21.88 -9.57
C PHE A 148 -24.50 21.35 -10.64
N LEU A 149 -24.07 20.35 -11.41
CA LEU A 149 -24.93 19.71 -12.43
C LEU A 149 -26.16 19.05 -11.80
N LYS A 150 -25.99 18.35 -10.68
CA LYS A 150 -27.08 17.76 -9.92
C LYS A 150 -28.08 18.80 -9.41
N PHE A 151 -27.59 19.97 -9.00
CA PHE A 151 -28.46 21.09 -8.62
C PHE A 151 -29.28 21.59 -9.78
N LEU A 152 -28.70 21.73 -10.99
CA LEU A 152 -29.41 22.18 -12.19
C LEU A 152 -30.44 21.15 -12.68
N THR A 153 -30.22 19.86 -12.50
CA THR A 153 -31.09 18.77 -12.95
C THR A 153 -32.23 18.43 -11.97
N LYS A 154 -32.23 19.04 -10.78
CA LYS A 154 -33.28 18.87 -9.77
C LYS A 154 -34.45 19.86 -9.89
N ARG A 155 -34.61 20.48 -11.06
CA ARG A 155 -35.82 21.29 -11.40
C ARG A 155 -36.79 20.48 -12.21
#